data_9f9612d241754c46cc4c535cd76aadf0
#
_entry.id   9f9612d241754c46cc4c535cd76aadf0
#
_cell.length_a   1.000
_cell.length_b   1.000
_cell.length_c   1.000
_cell.angle_alpha   90.00
_cell.angle_beta   90.00
_cell.angle_gamma   90.00
#
_symmetry.space_group_name_H-M   'P 1'
#
loop_
_entity.id
_entity.type
_entity.pdbx_description
1 polymer ?
#
loop_
_entity_poly.entity_id
_entity_poly.type
_entity_poly.pdbx_seq_one_letter_code
_entity_poly.pdbx_strand_id
1 'polypeptide(L)'
;MHPEEAAGFHLVGHSDLNGSGDGMQVMPHRNALYVAHFGPSGMGTSVLNISDPTRPQVAMQWEAPPGSHTHKVQVADEILLVNHELFRSDGPAPVGVAIYDVSDPFAPEQVGFFDTGGRGVHRIVWEGGSHAYISVTPDGYTGRIWMIIDVSDPTAPFEVGRWWWAGMWESGGETPDWPEDEDRMAHHAMVHEDRAYLGFWDSGMVILDITDPTTPLTVSRLNWEEGGKTHTCLPLPDRNLVVVTDEAITDGCDGDRHMIRVVDITDETQPYVRSICPVPEGDFCDRGLRFGAHCLHENRPGSYRSQNLVFATYFNAGLRVYDLADPDHPVEIAHWIPECPPGQPACQINDLFVASDHTVYVTDRVNGGVYILEPSDELSTQMTDAA
;
A
#
# COMPACT_ATOMS: atom_id res chain seq x y z
N MET A 1 18.19 10.51 -19.57
CA MET A 1 18.20 9.59 -18.41
C MET A 1 18.60 10.41 -17.20
N HIS A 2 17.81 10.35 -16.16
CA HIS A 2 18.11 11.03 -14.90
C HIS A 2 19.02 10.12 -14.07
N PRO A 3 20.13 10.65 -13.51
CA PRO A 3 20.97 9.90 -12.59
C PRO A 3 20.26 9.64 -11.27
N GLU A 4 20.82 8.78 -10.42
CA GLU A 4 20.38 8.62 -9.04
C GLU A 4 20.46 9.95 -8.28
N GLU A 5 19.42 10.26 -7.52
CA GLU A 5 19.35 11.42 -6.61
C GLU A 5 19.10 10.91 -5.19
N ALA A 6 19.96 11.26 -4.25
CA ALA A 6 19.85 10.77 -2.89
C ALA A 6 20.26 11.83 -1.85
N ALA A 7 19.48 11.92 -0.80
CA ALA A 7 19.80 12.59 0.45
C ALA A 7 19.34 11.71 1.61
N GLY A 8 20.27 11.28 2.44
CA GLY A 8 19.98 10.44 3.61
C GLY A 8 19.92 8.93 3.34
N PHE A 9 20.14 8.44 2.11
CA PHE A 9 20.13 7.01 1.77
C PHE A 9 21.31 6.60 0.91
N HIS A 10 21.64 5.30 1.00
CA HIS A 10 22.61 4.61 0.14
C HIS A 10 21.95 3.37 -0.47
N LEU A 11 22.15 3.16 -1.77
CA LEU A 11 21.76 1.92 -2.46
C LEU A 11 22.69 0.78 -2.02
N VAL A 12 22.11 -0.29 -1.47
CA VAL A 12 22.84 -1.49 -1.03
C VAL A 12 22.74 -2.61 -2.05
N GLY A 13 21.53 -2.85 -2.55
CA GLY A 13 21.29 -3.92 -3.51
C GLY A 13 20.08 -3.65 -4.42
N HIS A 14 20.06 -4.37 -5.54
CA HIS A 14 19.02 -4.24 -6.55
C HIS A 14 18.74 -5.58 -7.22
N SER A 15 17.49 -5.81 -7.60
CA SER A 15 17.10 -6.92 -8.48
C SER A 15 16.05 -6.45 -9.49
N ASP A 16 16.27 -6.77 -10.76
CA ASP A 16 15.31 -6.55 -11.84
C ASP A 16 14.19 -7.61 -11.90
N LEU A 17 14.12 -8.48 -10.87
CA LEU A 17 13.14 -9.57 -10.75
C LEU A 17 13.19 -10.55 -11.96
N ASN A 18 14.42 -10.92 -12.38
CA ASN A 18 14.67 -11.73 -13.59
C ASN A 18 14.09 -11.09 -14.87
N GLY A 19 14.15 -9.76 -14.96
CA GLY A 19 13.68 -9.00 -16.11
C GLY A 19 12.18 -8.73 -16.13
N SER A 20 11.41 -9.13 -15.08
CA SER A 20 10.00 -8.76 -14.95
C SER A 20 9.84 -7.29 -14.60
N GLY A 21 10.66 -6.77 -13.69
CA GLY A 21 10.86 -5.35 -13.40
C GLY A 21 9.68 -4.55 -12.85
N ASP A 22 8.49 -5.15 -12.73
CA ASP A 22 7.22 -4.52 -12.43
C ASP A 22 6.79 -4.71 -10.97
N GLY A 23 7.69 -4.45 -10.02
CA GLY A 23 7.45 -4.63 -8.59
C GLY A 23 6.34 -3.74 -8.05
N MET A 24 5.38 -4.34 -7.33
CA MET A 24 4.26 -3.66 -6.70
C MET A 24 4.45 -3.62 -5.18
N GLN A 25 3.81 -4.50 -4.42
CA GLN A 25 3.99 -4.55 -2.97
C GLN A 25 5.19 -5.41 -2.58
N VAL A 26 5.90 -5.00 -1.52
CA VAL A 26 7.09 -5.68 -1.01
C VAL A 26 6.96 -5.99 0.48
N MET A 27 7.27 -7.25 0.86
CA MET A 27 7.22 -7.71 2.25
C MET A 27 8.42 -8.60 2.56
N PRO A 28 9.33 -8.22 3.48
CA PRO A 28 10.37 -9.10 3.98
C PRO A 28 9.80 -10.09 5.02
N HIS A 29 10.32 -11.29 5.00
CA HIS A 29 10.07 -12.30 6.04
C HIS A 29 11.33 -13.12 6.24
N ARG A 30 11.97 -13.02 7.42
CA ARG A 30 13.29 -13.64 7.68
C ARG A 30 14.31 -13.18 6.64
N ASN A 31 14.88 -14.13 5.88
CA ASN A 31 15.83 -13.88 4.80
C ASN A 31 15.21 -13.93 3.40
N ALA A 32 13.89 -13.96 3.31
CA ALA A 32 13.15 -13.85 2.06
C ALA A 32 12.51 -12.49 1.90
N LEU A 33 12.37 -12.05 0.65
CA LEU A 33 11.64 -10.85 0.26
C LEU A 33 10.58 -11.24 -0.76
N TYR A 34 9.31 -11.10 -0.39
CA TYR A 34 8.17 -11.33 -1.29
C TYR A 34 7.87 -10.04 -2.04
N VAL A 35 7.83 -10.12 -3.36
CA VAL A 35 7.51 -9.00 -4.25
C VAL A 35 6.34 -9.39 -5.12
N ALA A 36 5.22 -8.70 -4.96
CA ALA A 36 4.08 -8.81 -5.85
C ALA A 36 4.36 -8.05 -7.16
N HIS A 37 3.74 -8.47 -8.27
CA HIS A 37 3.94 -7.87 -9.57
C HIS A 37 2.72 -7.12 -10.09
N PHE A 38 2.94 -6.10 -10.93
CA PHE A 38 1.87 -5.41 -11.62
C PHE A 38 1.18 -6.30 -12.66
N GLY A 39 1.93 -7.23 -13.25
CA GLY A 39 1.42 -8.33 -14.04
C GLY A 39 1.41 -8.17 -15.57
N PRO A 40 2.02 -7.14 -16.23
CA PRO A 40 2.09 -7.12 -17.70
C PRO A 40 2.83 -8.33 -18.26
N SER A 41 3.79 -8.88 -17.51
CA SER A 41 4.53 -10.09 -17.84
C SER A 41 3.76 -11.40 -17.58
N GLY A 42 2.60 -11.34 -16.88
CA GLY A 42 1.91 -12.50 -16.33
C GLY A 42 2.51 -13.02 -15.01
N MET A 43 3.59 -12.41 -14.52
CA MET A 43 4.18 -12.76 -13.23
C MET A 43 3.25 -12.36 -12.08
N GLY A 44 3.13 -13.20 -11.07
CA GLY A 44 2.32 -12.96 -9.88
C GLY A 44 3.18 -12.52 -8.69
N THR A 45 4.09 -13.37 -8.27
CA THR A 45 4.93 -13.10 -7.10
C THR A 45 6.34 -13.63 -7.31
N SER A 46 7.32 -12.84 -6.86
CA SER A 46 8.73 -13.24 -6.75
C SER A 46 9.12 -13.38 -5.30
N VAL A 47 9.93 -14.39 -4.99
CA VAL A 47 10.60 -14.58 -3.70
C VAL A 47 12.09 -14.43 -3.90
N LEU A 48 12.70 -13.47 -3.24
CA LEU A 48 14.14 -13.25 -3.29
C LEU A 48 14.81 -13.72 -2.01
N ASN A 49 15.99 -14.29 -2.15
CA ASN A 49 16.90 -14.50 -1.02
C ASN A 49 17.68 -13.20 -0.78
N ILE A 50 17.52 -12.61 0.40
CA ILE A 50 18.17 -11.38 0.86
C ILE A 50 19.16 -11.62 2.00
N SER A 51 19.65 -12.86 2.19
CA SER A 51 20.71 -13.16 3.18
C SER A 51 22.00 -12.36 2.94
N ASP A 52 22.27 -11.99 1.70
CA ASP A 52 23.23 -10.98 1.30
C ASP A 52 22.47 -9.83 0.61
N PRO A 53 22.14 -8.77 1.33
CA PRO A 53 21.32 -7.68 0.79
C PRO A 53 22.03 -6.93 -0.38
N THR A 54 23.35 -7.06 -0.51
CA THR A 54 24.11 -6.46 -1.62
C THR A 54 23.90 -7.22 -2.94
N ARG A 55 23.38 -8.45 -2.88
CA ARG A 55 23.13 -9.33 -4.03
C ARG A 55 21.84 -10.12 -3.86
N PRO A 56 20.69 -9.45 -3.83
CA PRO A 56 19.40 -10.11 -3.73
C PRO A 56 19.20 -11.03 -4.95
N GLN A 57 18.81 -12.29 -4.69
CA GLN A 57 18.68 -13.30 -5.75
C GLN A 57 17.25 -13.82 -5.77
N VAL A 58 16.62 -13.83 -6.94
CA VAL A 58 15.34 -14.49 -7.13
C VAL A 58 15.50 -16.00 -6.91
N ALA A 59 14.88 -16.51 -5.84
CA ALA A 59 14.91 -17.92 -5.46
C ALA A 59 13.77 -18.68 -6.14
N MET A 60 12.59 -18.07 -6.25
CA MET A 60 11.45 -18.62 -6.99
C MET A 60 10.51 -17.53 -7.49
N GLN A 61 9.71 -17.88 -8.47
CA GLN A 61 8.64 -17.04 -9.02
C GLN A 61 7.46 -17.93 -9.42
N TRP A 62 6.25 -17.41 -9.31
CA TRP A 62 5.06 -18.05 -9.88
C TRP A 62 4.20 -17.04 -10.60
N GLU A 63 3.52 -17.52 -11.65
CA GLU A 63 2.63 -16.71 -12.48
C GLU A 63 1.32 -16.42 -11.74
N ALA A 64 0.73 -15.25 -12.03
CA ALA A 64 -0.66 -15.00 -11.68
C ALA A 64 -1.58 -15.94 -12.50
N PRO A 65 -2.69 -16.42 -11.94
CA PRO A 65 -3.69 -17.16 -12.74
C PRO A 65 -4.13 -16.30 -13.92
N PRO A 66 -4.31 -16.90 -15.12
CA PRO A 66 -4.72 -16.15 -16.30
C PRO A 66 -5.96 -15.31 -16.08
N GLY A 67 -5.89 -14.00 -16.39
CA GLY A 67 -6.97 -13.04 -16.16
C GLY A 67 -7.01 -12.44 -14.75
N SER A 68 -6.18 -12.94 -13.83
CA SER A 68 -6.05 -12.42 -12.47
C SER A 68 -4.87 -11.45 -12.36
N HIS A 69 -4.98 -10.54 -11.40
CA HIS A 69 -3.95 -9.59 -10.99
C HIS A 69 -3.63 -9.80 -9.51
N THR A 70 -2.37 -10.13 -9.20
CA THR A 70 -1.93 -10.52 -7.85
C THR A 70 -0.85 -9.58 -7.33
N HIS A 71 -1.19 -8.31 -7.20
CA HIS A 71 -0.26 -7.21 -6.99
C HIS A 71 -0.05 -6.83 -5.52
N LYS A 72 -0.64 -7.60 -4.59
CA LYS A 72 -0.51 -7.37 -3.14
C LYS A 72 -0.14 -8.66 -2.40
N VAL A 73 0.81 -8.51 -1.48
CA VAL A 73 1.29 -9.56 -0.59
C VAL A 73 1.34 -9.04 0.84
N GLN A 74 0.93 -9.86 1.80
CA GLN A 74 1.07 -9.57 3.23
C GLN A 74 1.58 -10.81 3.94
N VAL A 75 2.60 -10.68 4.77
CA VAL A 75 3.20 -11.81 5.47
C VAL A 75 3.31 -11.52 6.96
N ALA A 76 2.84 -12.46 7.77
CA ALA A 76 3.01 -12.52 9.22
C ALA A 76 2.78 -13.97 9.68
N ASP A 77 3.16 -14.31 10.91
CA ASP A 77 2.86 -15.61 11.56
C ASP A 77 3.12 -16.84 10.64
N GLU A 78 4.15 -16.78 9.79
CA GLU A 78 4.51 -17.81 8.80
C GLU A 78 3.41 -18.08 7.74
N ILE A 79 2.49 -17.14 7.56
CA ILE A 79 1.46 -17.15 6.53
C ILE A 79 1.68 -15.98 5.58
N LEU A 80 1.51 -16.24 4.28
CA LEU A 80 1.51 -15.25 3.22
C LEU A 80 0.12 -15.17 2.61
N LEU A 81 -0.45 -13.97 2.57
CA LEU A 81 -1.69 -13.65 1.89
C LEU A 81 -1.38 -12.98 0.55
N VAL A 82 -2.01 -13.44 -0.52
CA VAL A 82 -1.87 -12.89 -1.88
C VAL A 82 -3.24 -12.55 -2.44
N ASN A 83 -3.43 -11.33 -2.92
CA ASN A 83 -4.70 -10.95 -3.53
C ASN A 83 -4.87 -11.52 -4.93
N HIS A 84 -6.12 -11.80 -5.28
CA HIS A 84 -6.54 -12.13 -6.64
C HIS A 84 -7.68 -11.18 -7.06
N GLU A 85 -7.45 -10.41 -8.12
CA GLU A 85 -8.38 -9.41 -8.66
C GLU A 85 -8.52 -9.58 -10.18
N LEU A 86 -9.73 -9.41 -10.71
CA LEU A 86 -9.94 -9.20 -12.14
C LEU A 86 -9.62 -7.75 -12.49
N PHE A 87 -8.46 -7.52 -13.10
CA PHE A 87 -8.03 -6.19 -13.51
C PHE A 87 -8.01 -6.09 -15.03
N ARG A 88 -8.84 -5.19 -15.60
CA ARG A 88 -9.00 -5.01 -17.05
C ARG A 88 -9.32 -6.32 -17.80
N SER A 89 -9.98 -7.25 -17.12
CA SER A 89 -10.37 -8.56 -17.62
C SER A 89 -11.76 -8.91 -17.10
N ASP A 90 -12.55 -9.60 -17.88
CA ASP A 90 -13.87 -10.15 -17.52
C ASP A 90 -13.90 -11.68 -17.69
N GLY A 91 -12.73 -12.30 -17.82
CA GLY A 91 -12.60 -13.76 -17.96
C GLY A 91 -12.78 -14.49 -16.64
N PRO A 92 -13.02 -15.79 -16.68
CA PRO A 92 -13.05 -16.62 -15.47
C PRO A 92 -11.63 -16.73 -14.90
N ALA A 93 -11.45 -16.25 -13.68
CA ALA A 93 -10.21 -16.41 -12.90
C ALA A 93 -10.59 -16.54 -11.41
N PRO A 94 -9.75 -17.17 -10.57
CA PRO A 94 -9.95 -17.12 -9.14
C PRO A 94 -9.87 -15.67 -8.65
N VAL A 95 -10.81 -15.27 -7.79
CA VAL A 95 -10.92 -13.92 -7.21
C VAL A 95 -11.05 -14.00 -5.70
N GLY A 96 -10.21 -13.27 -4.96
CA GLY A 96 -10.21 -13.38 -3.50
C GLY A 96 -8.83 -13.25 -2.88
N VAL A 97 -8.54 -14.09 -1.88
CA VAL A 97 -7.26 -14.13 -1.18
C VAL A 97 -6.73 -15.57 -1.18
N ALA A 98 -5.57 -15.78 -1.79
CA ALA A 98 -4.83 -17.03 -1.65
C ALA A 98 -3.97 -16.99 -0.37
N ILE A 99 -3.92 -18.10 0.35
CA ILE A 99 -3.25 -18.24 1.64
C ILE A 99 -2.18 -19.33 1.53
N TYR A 100 -0.95 -18.96 1.84
CA TYR A 100 0.21 -19.85 1.76
C TYR A 100 0.86 -20.01 3.12
N ASP A 101 1.26 -21.25 3.45
CA ASP A 101 2.24 -21.53 4.50
C ASP A 101 3.63 -21.15 3.97
N VAL A 102 4.37 -20.35 4.73
CA VAL A 102 5.72 -19.90 4.44
C VAL A 102 6.69 -20.20 5.59
N SER A 103 6.42 -21.27 6.36
CA SER A 103 7.34 -21.79 7.37
C SER A 103 8.71 -22.14 6.77
N ASP A 104 8.76 -22.62 5.52
CA ASP A 104 9.91 -22.51 4.65
C ASP A 104 9.69 -21.31 3.69
N PRO A 105 10.38 -20.17 3.91
CA PRO A 105 10.12 -18.96 3.15
C PRO A 105 10.45 -19.07 1.65
N PHE A 106 11.21 -20.10 1.25
CA PHE A 106 11.57 -20.37 -0.13
C PHE A 106 10.78 -21.50 -0.78
N ALA A 107 9.82 -22.08 -0.06
CA ALA A 107 8.91 -23.11 -0.55
C ALA A 107 7.46 -22.83 -0.12
N PRO A 108 6.85 -21.70 -0.48
CA PRO A 108 5.46 -21.38 -0.16
C PRO A 108 4.51 -22.48 -0.64
N GLU A 109 3.66 -22.98 0.26
CA GLU A 109 2.64 -23.97 -0.04
C GLU A 109 1.25 -23.38 0.12
N GLN A 110 0.42 -23.38 -0.92
CA GLN A 110 -0.95 -22.88 -0.82
C GLN A 110 -1.78 -23.83 0.05
N VAL A 111 -2.26 -23.32 1.18
CA VAL A 111 -3.05 -24.07 2.16
C VAL A 111 -4.53 -23.71 2.16
N GLY A 112 -4.89 -22.54 1.61
CA GLY A 112 -6.27 -22.09 1.55
C GLY A 112 -6.54 -21.04 0.48
N PHE A 113 -7.81 -20.73 0.32
CA PHE A 113 -8.30 -19.69 -0.56
C PHE A 113 -9.65 -19.14 -0.05
N PHE A 114 -9.74 -17.82 0.12
CA PHE A 114 -11.01 -17.15 0.39
C PHE A 114 -11.57 -16.58 -0.91
N ASP A 115 -12.65 -17.19 -1.42
CA ASP A 115 -13.32 -16.75 -2.64
C ASP A 115 -14.33 -15.64 -2.30
N THR A 116 -14.19 -14.50 -2.96
CA THR A 116 -15.06 -13.33 -2.75
C THR A 116 -16.17 -13.19 -3.78
N GLY A 117 -16.10 -13.94 -4.87
CA GLY A 117 -16.90 -13.64 -6.05
C GLY A 117 -16.56 -12.27 -6.66
N GLY A 118 -17.40 -11.83 -7.61
CA GLY A 118 -17.30 -10.51 -8.23
C GLY A 118 -15.99 -10.27 -8.97
N ARG A 119 -15.32 -9.15 -8.64
CA ARG A 119 -14.02 -8.81 -9.24
C ARG A 119 -12.81 -9.11 -8.35
N GLY A 120 -13.05 -9.59 -7.12
CA GLY A 120 -11.99 -9.98 -6.20
C GLY A 120 -11.43 -8.86 -5.34
N VAL A 121 -10.23 -9.09 -4.81
CA VAL A 121 -9.58 -8.29 -3.78
C VAL A 121 -8.51 -7.40 -4.39
N HIS A 122 -8.61 -6.09 -4.15
CA HIS A 122 -7.64 -5.10 -4.60
C HIS A 122 -6.52 -4.88 -3.59
N ARG A 123 -6.83 -4.76 -2.31
CA ARG A 123 -5.86 -4.51 -1.24
C ARG A 123 -6.10 -5.43 -0.05
N ILE A 124 -5.03 -5.85 0.58
CA ILE A 124 -5.04 -6.60 1.83
C ILE A 124 -4.24 -5.79 2.85
N VAL A 125 -4.73 -5.76 4.09
CA VAL A 125 -3.98 -5.32 5.28
C VAL A 125 -4.07 -6.44 6.30
N TRP A 126 -2.91 -6.98 6.71
CA TRP A 126 -2.84 -8.02 7.71
C TRP A 126 -1.48 -7.98 8.41
N GLU A 127 -1.51 -7.84 9.71
CA GLU A 127 -0.33 -7.72 10.55
C GLU A 127 -0.09 -8.96 11.41
N GLY A 128 -0.76 -10.06 11.08
CA GLY A 128 -0.82 -11.28 11.88
C GLY A 128 -2.13 -11.40 12.67
N GLY A 129 -2.28 -12.50 13.41
CA GLY A 129 -3.50 -12.80 14.16
C GLY A 129 -4.67 -13.26 13.30
N SER A 130 -5.90 -13.20 13.87
CA SER A 130 -7.07 -13.84 13.26
C SER A 130 -7.70 -13.05 12.11
N HIS A 131 -7.62 -11.72 12.07
CA HIS A 131 -8.38 -10.91 11.12
C HIS A 131 -7.48 -10.28 10.07
N ALA A 132 -7.85 -10.45 8.80
CA ALA A 132 -7.33 -9.68 7.68
C ALA A 132 -8.41 -8.74 7.14
N TYR A 133 -7.99 -7.58 6.67
CA TYR A 133 -8.84 -6.50 6.20
C TYR A 133 -8.64 -6.31 4.71
N ILE A 134 -9.72 -6.34 3.92
CA ILE A 134 -9.61 -6.33 2.47
C ILE A 134 -10.50 -5.27 1.82
N SER A 135 -9.97 -4.62 0.79
CA SER A 135 -10.75 -3.82 -0.14
C SER A 135 -11.12 -4.69 -1.33
N VAL A 136 -12.42 -4.92 -1.53
CA VAL A 136 -12.94 -5.99 -2.39
C VAL A 136 -14.17 -5.54 -3.17
N THR A 137 -14.33 -6.03 -4.41
CA THR A 137 -15.55 -5.86 -5.19
C THR A 137 -16.27 -7.21 -5.29
N PRO A 138 -17.12 -7.58 -4.29
CA PRO A 138 -17.86 -8.82 -4.31
C PRO A 138 -19.09 -8.72 -5.23
N ASP A 139 -19.72 -9.85 -5.53
CA ASP A 139 -20.95 -9.87 -6.31
C ASP A 139 -22.04 -8.97 -5.70
N GLY A 140 -22.72 -8.21 -6.55
CA GLY A 140 -23.87 -7.40 -6.18
C GLY A 140 -23.53 -6.04 -5.57
N TYR A 141 -22.27 -5.62 -5.62
CA TYR A 141 -21.82 -4.29 -5.21
C TYR A 141 -21.19 -3.53 -6.37
N THR A 142 -21.39 -2.22 -6.40
CA THR A 142 -20.66 -1.32 -7.27
C THR A 142 -19.40 -0.81 -6.56
N GLY A 143 -18.24 -0.89 -7.21
CA GLY A 143 -16.96 -0.49 -6.64
C GLY A 143 -16.45 -1.41 -5.51
N ARG A 144 -15.37 -0.99 -4.88
CA ARG A 144 -14.74 -1.74 -3.78
C ARG A 144 -15.36 -1.36 -2.44
N ILE A 145 -15.85 -2.34 -1.71
CA ILE A 145 -16.26 -2.22 -0.31
C ILE A 145 -15.11 -2.63 0.60
N TRP A 146 -15.26 -2.47 1.89
CA TRP A 146 -14.33 -2.97 2.90
C TRP A 146 -14.90 -4.20 3.60
N MET A 147 -14.05 -5.20 3.84
CA MET A 147 -14.47 -6.48 4.43
C MET A 147 -13.41 -6.99 5.42
N ILE A 148 -13.86 -7.63 6.48
CA ILE A 148 -13.06 -8.32 7.48
C ILE A 148 -13.23 -9.82 7.24
N ILE A 149 -12.09 -10.53 7.13
CA ILE A 149 -12.07 -12.00 7.03
C ILE A 149 -11.30 -12.61 8.19
N ASP A 150 -11.75 -13.75 8.68
CA ASP A 150 -11.01 -14.57 9.64
C ASP A 150 -10.08 -15.52 8.88
N VAL A 151 -8.80 -15.48 9.23
CA VAL A 151 -7.73 -16.31 8.68
C VAL A 151 -7.03 -17.13 9.76
N SER A 152 -7.62 -17.26 10.97
CA SER A 152 -7.07 -18.01 12.09
C SER A 152 -6.89 -19.50 11.78
N ASP A 153 -7.80 -20.06 10.98
CA ASP A 153 -7.59 -21.33 10.28
C ASP A 153 -7.33 -21.02 8.80
N PRO A 154 -6.06 -21.00 8.35
CA PRO A 154 -5.72 -20.66 6.97
C PRO A 154 -6.32 -21.61 5.93
N THR A 155 -6.77 -22.82 6.35
CA THR A 155 -7.41 -23.79 5.45
C THR A 155 -8.90 -23.58 5.30
N ALA A 156 -9.54 -22.77 6.15
CA ALA A 156 -10.97 -22.52 6.19
C ALA A 156 -11.32 -21.05 6.48
N PRO A 157 -10.77 -20.09 5.71
CA PRO A 157 -11.05 -18.66 5.92
C PRO A 157 -12.52 -18.34 5.67
N PHE A 158 -13.06 -17.36 6.41
CA PHE A 158 -14.46 -16.92 6.26
C PHE A 158 -14.62 -15.43 6.51
N GLU A 159 -15.71 -14.86 5.99
CA GLU A 159 -16.08 -13.48 6.23
C GLU A 159 -16.61 -13.29 7.66
N VAL A 160 -16.10 -12.25 8.34
CA VAL A 160 -16.55 -11.82 9.67
C VAL A 160 -17.57 -10.70 9.55
N GLY A 161 -17.30 -9.69 8.72
CA GLY A 161 -18.17 -8.55 8.51
C GLY A 161 -17.73 -7.68 7.35
N ARG A 162 -18.59 -6.74 6.97
CA ARG A 162 -18.30 -5.80 5.87
C ARG A 162 -18.88 -4.43 6.12
N TRP A 163 -18.30 -3.44 5.48
CA TRP A 163 -18.81 -2.08 5.42
C TRP A 163 -18.77 -1.56 3.99
N TRP A 164 -19.79 -0.80 3.62
CA TRP A 164 -19.88 -0.12 2.32
C TRP A 164 -20.51 1.25 2.45
N TRP A 165 -20.27 2.10 1.51
CA TRP A 165 -20.98 3.37 1.42
C TRP A 165 -22.40 3.14 0.92
N ALA A 166 -23.40 3.74 1.56
CA ALA A 166 -24.80 3.62 1.14
C ALA A 166 -24.96 4.02 -0.33
N GLY A 167 -25.63 3.20 -1.12
CA GLY A 167 -25.70 3.33 -2.58
C GLY A 167 -24.86 2.30 -3.34
N MET A 168 -23.92 1.60 -2.68
CA MET A 168 -23.06 0.61 -3.36
C MET A 168 -23.69 -0.79 -3.42
N TRP A 169 -24.67 -1.13 -2.61
CA TRP A 169 -25.26 -2.47 -2.58
C TRP A 169 -26.41 -2.62 -3.58
N GLU A 170 -26.07 -2.82 -4.86
CA GLU A 170 -27.03 -2.94 -5.96
C GLU A 170 -27.99 -4.12 -5.78
N SER A 171 -27.48 -5.31 -5.38
CA SER A 171 -28.34 -6.47 -5.11
C SER A 171 -29.31 -6.28 -3.95
N GLY A 172 -29.04 -5.33 -3.06
CA GLY A 172 -29.95 -4.90 -1.98
C GLY A 172 -30.95 -3.83 -2.43
N GLY A 173 -30.88 -3.40 -3.68
CA GLY A 173 -31.75 -2.36 -4.24
C GLY A 173 -31.27 -0.93 -3.97
N GLU A 174 -30.04 -0.77 -3.49
CA GLU A 174 -29.44 0.56 -3.37
C GLU A 174 -29.07 1.11 -4.74
N THR A 175 -29.03 2.42 -4.85
CA THR A 175 -28.61 3.14 -6.05
C THR A 175 -27.62 4.24 -5.64
N PRO A 176 -26.49 4.41 -6.36
CA PRO A 176 -25.57 5.50 -6.13
C PRO A 176 -26.27 6.88 -6.16
N ASP A 177 -25.97 7.73 -5.17
CA ASP A 177 -26.48 9.11 -5.05
C ASP A 177 -25.39 10.16 -5.34
N TRP A 178 -24.32 9.77 -6.01
CA TRP A 178 -23.17 10.60 -6.41
C TRP A 178 -23.02 10.66 -7.92
N PRO A 179 -22.28 11.65 -8.46
CA PRO A 179 -22.03 11.81 -9.90
C PRO A 179 -21.39 10.57 -10.53
N GLU A 180 -21.68 10.29 -11.80
CA GLU A 180 -21.15 9.13 -12.55
C GLU A 180 -19.61 9.18 -12.74
N ASP A 181 -19.01 10.37 -12.66
CA ASP A 181 -17.57 10.61 -12.76
C ASP A 181 -16.85 10.55 -11.41
N GLU A 182 -17.56 10.31 -10.30
CA GLU A 182 -17.01 10.12 -8.97
C GLU A 182 -16.94 8.63 -8.61
N ASP A 183 -15.74 8.15 -8.36
CA ASP A 183 -15.50 6.78 -7.92
C ASP A 183 -15.50 6.70 -6.38
N ARG A 184 -16.54 6.13 -5.78
CA ARG A 184 -16.56 5.81 -4.34
C ARG A 184 -16.15 4.37 -4.14
N MET A 185 -14.94 4.18 -3.61
CA MET A 185 -14.44 2.83 -3.38
C MET A 185 -13.35 2.79 -2.30
N ALA A 186 -13.40 1.75 -1.47
CA ALA A 186 -12.33 1.49 -0.50
C ALA A 186 -11.02 1.18 -1.22
N HIS A 187 -9.91 1.71 -0.68
CA HIS A 187 -8.58 1.42 -1.20
C HIS A 187 -7.70 0.79 -0.12
N HIS A 188 -7.00 1.56 0.69
CA HIS A 188 -6.11 1.05 1.72
C HIS A 188 -6.66 1.43 3.10
N ALA A 189 -7.05 0.42 3.88
CA ALA A 189 -7.60 0.61 5.20
C ALA A 189 -6.62 0.11 6.25
N MET A 190 -6.04 1.00 7.03
CA MET A 190 -5.21 0.61 8.18
C MET A 190 -6.05 0.53 9.44
N VAL A 191 -5.72 -0.43 10.30
CA VAL A 191 -6.46 -0.70 11.52
C VAL A 191 -5.55 -0.48 12.73
N HIS A 192 -6.08 0.21 13.73
CA HIS A 192 -5.45 0.32 15.02
C HIS A 192 -6.50 0.08 16.11
N GLU A 193 -6.30 -0.95 16.93
CA GLU A 193 -7.25 -1.41 17.95
C GLU A 193 -8.66 -1.63 17.35
N ASP A 194 -9.65 -0.86 17.79
CA ASP A 194 -11.06 -0.94 17.39
C ASP A 194 -11.45 0.13 16.35
N ARG A 195 -10.46 0.70 15.65
CA ARG A 195 -10.67 1.71 14.59
C ARG A 195 -10.03 1.27 13.28
N ALA A 196 -10.78 1.50 12.18
CA ALA A 196 -10.26 1.37 10.83
C ALA A 196 -10.28 2.74 10.13
N TYR A 197 -9.15 3.07 9.48
CA TYR A 197 -8.92 4.33 8.78
C TYR A 197 -8.81 4.02 7.29
N LEU A 198 -9.84 4.35 6.52
CA LEU A 198 -9.96 3.97 5.12
C LEU A 198 -9.65 5.14 4.19
N GLY A 199 -8.75 4.93 3.23
CA GLY A 199 -8.74 5.71 2.00
C GLY A 199 -9.95 5.30 1.16
N PHE A 200 -10.83 6.25 0.85
CA PHE A 200 -12.07 5.98 0.13
C PHE A 200 -12.18 6.75 -1.18
N TRP A 201 -11.12 6.66 -1.95
CA TRP A 201 -10.94 7.19 -3.30
C TRP A 201 -11.38 8.65 -3.44
N ASP A 202 -12.40 8.99 -4.26
CA ASP A 202 -12.87 10.39 -4.44
C ASP A 202 -13.66 10.94 -3.25
N SER A 203 -13.92 10.11 -2.22
CA SER A 203 -14.65 10.51 -1.03
C SER A 203 -13.77 10.76 0.19
N GLY A 204 -12.44 10.81 0.01
CA GLY A 204 -11.51 11.15 1.08
C GLY A 204 -11.28 10.03 2.08
N MET A 205 -11.20 10.36 3.36
CA MET A 205 -10.96 9.45 4.48
C MET A 205 -12.27 9.08 5.19
N VAL A 206 -12.40 7.80 5.58
CA VAL A 206 -13.49 7.31 6.45
C VAL A 206 -12.89 6.67 7.69
N ILE A 207 -13.45 6.98 8.86
CA ILE A 207 -13.13 6.31 10.13
C ILE A 207 -14.29 5.39 10.48
N LEU A 208 -13.97 4.12 10.77
CA LEU A 208 -14.95 3.13 11.24
C LEU A 208 -14.65 2.70 12.66
N ASP A 209 -15.71 2.47 13.44
CA ASP A 209 -15.70 1.70 14.67
C ASP A 209 -15.88 0.22 14.33
N ILE A 210 -14.94 -0.60 14.75
CA ILE A 210 -14.90 -2.05 14.56
C ILE A 210 -14.84 -2.82 15.87
N THR A 211 -15.31 -2.19 16.98
CA THR A 211 -15.46 -2.84 18.29
C THR A 211 -16.28 -4.14 18.15
N ASP A 212 -17.32 -4.13 17.33
CA ASP A 212 -17.96 -5.33 16.80
C ASP A 212 -17.55 -5.53 15.33
N PRO A 213 -16.60 -6.43 15.05
CA PRO A 213 -16.11 -6.62 13.69
C PRO A 213 -17.17 -7.21 12.73
N THR A 214 -18.27 -7.75 13.27
CA THR A 214 -19.37 -8.27 12.45
C THR A 214 -20.27 -7.15 11.91
N THR A 215 -20.22 -5.96 12.51
CA THR A 215 -21.08 -4.82 12.15
C THR A 215 -20.29 -3.51 12.26
N PRO A 216 -19.32 -3.25 11.37
CA PRO A 216 -18.57 -2.00 11.39
C PRO A 216 -19.46 -0.77 11.20
N LEU A 217 -19.22 0.28 11.98
CA LEU A 217 -20.03 1.50 11.98
C LEU A 217 -19.20 2.72 11.59
N THR A 218 -19.79 3.64 10.80
CA THR A 218 -19.13 4.90 10.47
C THR A 218 -19.05 5.81 11.69
N VAL A 219 -17.84 6.23 12.06
CA VAL A 219 -17.59 7.28 13.05
C VAL A 219 -17.65 8.64 12.37
N SER A 220 -16.85 8.82 11.31
CA SER A 220 -16.79 10.09 10.58
C SER A 220 -16.30 9.90 9.15
N ARG A 221 -16.39 10.99 8.38
CA ARG A 221 -15.90 11.11 7.00
C ARG A 221 -15.30 12.49 6.83
N LEU A 222 -14.17 12.55 6.14
CA LEU A 222 -13.49 13.80 5.79
C LEU A 222 -13.09 13.78 4.33
N ASN A 223 -13.53 14.75 3.56
CA ASN A 223 -13.10 14.97 2.18
C ASN A 223 -12.55 16.39 2.00
N TRP A 224 -11.88 16.63 0.89
CA TRP A 224 -11.26 17.91 0.52
C TRP A 224 -11.53 18.27 -0.92
N GLU A 225 -11.45 19.57 -1.25
CA GLU A 225 -11.80 20.10 -2.58
C GLU A 225 -10.72 19.77 -3.63
N GLU A 226 -9.43 19.76 -3.25
CA GLU A 226 -8.32 19.47 -4.14
C GLU A 226 -7.74 18.09 -3.86
N GLY A 227 -7.49 17.29 -4.88
CA GLY A 227 -6.90 15.96 -4.78
C GLY A 227 -7.89 14.89 -5.25
N GLY A 228 -8.21 13.96 -4.37
CA GLY A 228 -8.99 12.79 -4.71
C GLY A 228 -8.10 11.56 -4.92
N LYS A 229 -8.72 10.42 -5.15
CA LYS A 229 -8.03 9.12 -5.19
C LYS A 229 -7.29 8.84 -3.88
N THR A 230 -7.97 9.12 -2.75
CA THR A 230 -7.43 8.88 -1.40
C THR A 230 -7.03 7.43 -1.24
N HIS A 231 -5.74 7.23 -0.98
CA HIS A 231 -5.09 5.93 -1.09
C HIS A 231 -4.83 5.27 0.26
N THR A 232 -3.95 5.85 1.08
CA THR A 232 -3.52 5.29 2.37
C THR A 232 -3.86 6.24 3.51
N CYS A 233 -4.38 5.71 4.62
CA CYS A 233 -4.63 6.45 5.85
C CYS A 233 -3.84 5.81 6.99
N LEU A 234 -2.64 6.33 7.29
CA LEU A 234 -1.74 5.83 8.32
C LEU A 234 -2.06 6.48 9.67
N PRO A 235 -2.59 5.75 10.66
CA PRO A 235 -2.79 6.29 12.00
C PRO A 235 -1.47 6.50 12.74
N LEU A 236 -1.37 7.61 13.46
CA LEU A 236 -0.35 7.91 14.46
C LEU A 236 -1.06 8.10 15.81
N PRO A 237 -1.43 6.99 16.47
CA PRO A 237 -2.41 7.00 17.57
C PRO A 237 -1.94 7.78 18.79
N ASP A 238 -0.65 7.73 19.16
CA ASP A 238 -0.11 8.46 20.30
C ASP A 238 -0.20 9.99 20.14
N ARG A 239 -0.48 10.43 18.92
CA ARG A 239 -0.56 11.86 18.55
C ARG A 239 -1.96 12.31 18.14
N ASN A 240 -2.92 11.41 18.08
CA ASN A 240 -4.26 11.64 17.52
C ASN A 240 -4.19 12.23 16.10
N LEU A 241 -3.33 11.66 15.26
CA LEU A 241 -3.15 12.08 13.87
C LEU A 241 -3.37 10.90 12.93
N VAL A 242 -3.77 11.22 11.69
CA VAL A 242 -3.74 10.30 10.55
C VAL A 242 -2.99 10.98 9.41
N VAL A 243 -2.03 10.28 8.82
CA VAL A 243 -1.36 10.74 7.60
C VAL A 243 -2.04 10.11 6.40
N VAL A 244 -2.48 10.95 5.46
CA VAL A 244 -3.30 10.51 4.33
C VAL A 244 -2.61 10.87 3.01
N THR A 245 -2.52 9.89 2.09
CA THR A 245 -2.03 10.12 0.73
C THR A 245 -3.16 10.09 -0.29
N ASP A 246 -3.06 10.92 -1.32
CA ASP A 246 -3.83 10.79 -2.56
C ASP A 246 -2.95 10.19 -3.66
N GLU A 247 -3.47 9.25 -4.44
CA GLU A 247 -2.72 8.62 -5.54
C GLU A 247 -2.83 9.42 -6.84
N ALA A 248 -1.70 9.77 -7.44
CA ALA A 248 -1.67 10.23 -8.82
C ALA A 248 -1.95 9.07 -9.78
N ILE A 249 -3.05 9.14 -10.54
CA ILE A 249 -3.45 8.07 -11.48
C ILE A 249 -3.21 8.43 -12.95
N THR A 250 -2.90 9.70 -13.24
CA THR A 250 -2.57 10.22 -14.56
C THR A 250 -1.09 10.54 -14.68
N ASP A 251 -0.56 10.52 -15.88
CA ASP A 251 0.83 10.89 -16.13
C ASP A 251 1.02 12.42 -16.11
N GLY A 252 2.21 12.85 -15.74
CA GLY A 252 2.56 14.26 -15.60
C GLY A 252 1.89 14.91 -14.39
N CYS A 253 1.53 16.19 -14.53
CA CYS A 253 0.86 16.98 -13.50
C CYS A 253 -0.50 17.50 -13.98
N ASP A 254 -1.13 16.78 -14.90
CA ASP A 254 -2.45 17.12 -15.39
C ASP A 254 -3.51 16.75 -14.34
N GLY A 255 -4.34 17.71 -13.96
CA GLY A 255 -5.39 17.53 -12.95
C GLY A 255 -4.98 18.04 -11.56
N ASP A 256 -5.64 17.48 -10.54
CA ASP A 256 -5.45 17.87 -9.15
C ASP A 256 -4.10 17.42 -8.60
N ARG A 257 -3.61 18.15 -7.61
CA ARG A 257 -2.38 17.76 -6.89
C ARG A 257 -2.66 16.62 -5.94
N HIS A 258 -1.87 15.55 -6.04
CA HIS A 258 -1.92 14.40 -5.16
C HIS A 258 -0.89 14.56 -4.04
N MET A 259 -1.36 14.84 -2.84
CA MET A 259 -0.58 15.33 -1.70
C MET A 259 -0.60 14.33 -0.53
N ILE A 260 0.25 14.61 0.46
CA ILE A 260 0.23 13.96 1.76
C ILE A 260 -0.33 14.94 2.77
N ARG A 261 -1.44 14.58 3.43
CA ARG A 261 -2.12 15.40 4.43
C ARG A 261 -1.90 14.86 5.83
N VAL A 262 -1.73 15.74 6.78
CA VAL A 262 -1.78 15.42 8.21
C VAL A 262 -3.17 15.81 8.71
N VAL A 263 -3.92 14.83 9.16
CA VAL A 263 -5.29 15.00 9.66
C VAL A 263 -5.30 14.87 11.17
N ASP A 264 -5.88 15.85 11.86
CA ASP A 264 -6.10 15.80 13.30
C ASP A 264 -7.40 15.04 13.58
N ILE A 265 -7.33 14.04 14.45
CA ILE A 265 -8.43 13.20 14.90
C ILE A 265 -8.61 13.24 16.42
N THR A 266 -8.17 14.33 17.07
CA THR A 266 -8.39 14.53 18.53
C THR A 266 -9.89 14.41 18.88
N ASP A 267 -10.76 14.88 17.99
CA ASP A 267 -12.18 14.54 17.97
C ASP A 267 -12.45 13.69 16.70
N GLU A 268 -12.49 12.36 16.86
CA GLU A 268 -12.72 11.43 15.75
C GLU A 268 -14.02 11.69 14.99
N THR A 269 -14.99 12.37 15.61
CA THR A 269 -16.28 12.69 14.99
C THR A 269 -16.22 13.94 14.11
N GLN A 270 -15.18 14.75 14.24
CA GLN A 270 -14.94 15.99 13.51
C GLN A 270 -13.45 16.14 13.08
N PRO A 271 -12.91 15.17 12.32
CA PRO A 271 -11.54 15.25 11.84
C PRO A 271 -11.36 16.46 10.90
N TYR A 272 -10.15 17.01 10.85
CA TYR A 272 -9.82 18.12 9.94
C TYR A 272 -8.39 18.02 9.43
N VAL A 273 -8.14 18.56 8.23
CA VAL A 273 -6.77 18.67 7.69
C VAL A 273 -6.03 19.74 8.47
N ARG A 274 -5.00 19.33 9.19
CA ARG A 274 -4.16 20.20 10.00
C ARG A 274 -3.06 20.87 9.18
N SER A 275 -2.39 20.07 8.32
CA SER A 275 -1.31 20.55 7.45
C SER A 275 -1.15 19.63 6.24
N ILE A 276 -0.28 20.04 5.32
CA ILE A 276 0.11 19.29 4.13
C ILE A 276 1.63 19.16 4.13
N CYS A 277 2.16 17.94 3.90
CA CYS A 277 3.59 17.74 3.73
C CYS A 277 4.09 18.46 2.48
N PRO A 278 5.32 19.00 2.49
CA PRO A 278 5.92 19.64 1.32
C PRO A 278 5.83 18.72 0.09
N VAL A 279 5.34 19.26 -1.03
CA VAL A 279 5.40 18.57 -2.31
C VAL A 279 6.83 18.66 -2.82
N PRO A 280 7.44 17.55 -3.27
CA PRO A 280 8.81 17.57 -3.79
C PRO A 280 9.00 18.60 -4.91
N GLU A 281 10.02 19.44 -4.79
CA GLU A 281 10.36 20.45 -5.79
C GLU A 281 11.33 19.87 -6.83
N GLY A 282 11.11 20.17 -8.11
CA GLY A 282 11.94 19.71 -9.21
C GLY A 282 11.20 19.68 -10.55
N ASP A 283 11.81 19.02 -11.53
CA ASP A 283 11.29 18.88 -12.89
C ASP A 283 10.36 17.65 -13.07
N PHE A 284 9.78 17.15 -11.99
CA PHE A 284 9.04 15.89 -11.96
C PHE A 284 7.85 15.84 -12.92
N CYS A 285 7.18 16.97 -13.16
CA CYS A 285 6.10 17.05 -14.13
C CYS A 285 6.58 16.81 -15.58
N ASP A 286 7.84 17.17 -15.87
CA ASP A 286 8.44 17.06 -17.21
C ASP A 286 9.18 15.72 -17.42
N ARG A 287 9.47 14.96 -16.34
CA ARG A 287 10.14 13.65 -16.40
C ARG A 287 9.31 12.59 -17.13
N GLY A 288 8.00 12.76 -17.15
CA GLY A 288 7.03 11.79 -17.66
C GLY A 288 6.60 10.77 -16.61
N LEU A 289 5.57 9.99 -16.96
CA LEU A 289 4.85 9.09 -16.06
C LEU A 289 4.21 9.85 -14.88
N ARG A 290 3.85 9.15 -13.80
CA ARG A 290 3.10 9.74 -12.68
C ARG A 290 4.01 10.50 -11.73
N PHE A 291 3.51 11.64 -11.24
CA PHE A 291 4.06 12.41 -10.14
C PHE A 291 2.99 12.67 -9.09
N GLY A 292 3.23 12.29 -7.86
CA GLY A 292 2.31 12.45 -6.73
C GLY A 292 2.57 11.41 -5.65
N ALA A 293 1.98 11.62 -4.48
CA ALA A 293 2.06 10.70 -3.37
C ALA A 293 1.38 9.35 -3.71
N HIS A 294 1.77 8.27 -3.01
CA HIS A 294 1.17 6.96 -3.19
C HIS A 294 1.12 6.17 -1.87
N CYS A 295 2.03 5.22 -1.65
CA CYS A 295 2.03 4.40 -0.44
C CYS A 295 2.78 5.05 0.71
N LEU A 296 2.33 4.77 1.94
CA LEU A 296 3.05 5.03 3.18
C LEU A 296 3.57 3.72 3.77
N HIS A 297 4.68 3.78 4.50
CA HIS A 297 5.11 2.67 5.33
C HIS A 297 4.10 2.42 6.45
N GLU A 298 3.73 1.16 6.65
CA GLU A 298 2.54 0.76 7.42
C GLU A 298 2.78 0.64 8.94
N ASN A 299 3.85 1.11 9.54
CA ASN A 299 4.11 1.05 11.01
C ASN A 299 3.68 -0.27 11.70
N ARG A 300 3.86 -1.40 11.03
CA ARG A 300 3.34 -2.71 11.44
C ARG A 300 4.27 -3.42 12.44
N PRO A 301 3.79 -4.42 13.19
CA PRO A 301 4.63 -5.23 14.07
C PRO A 301 5.83 -5.83 13.33
N GLY A 302 7.02 -5.78 13.96
CA GLY A 302 8.26 -6.30 13.36
C GLY A 302 8.91 -5.41 12.31
N SER A 303 8.29 -4.28 11.94
CA SER A 303 8.90 -3.23 11.12
C SER A 303 9.42 -2.07 11.97
N TYR A 304 10.10 -1.12 11.34
CA TYR A 304 10.33 0.19 11.94
C TYR A 304 8.98 0.87 12.22
N ARG A 305 8.85 1.53 13.36
CA ARG A 305 7.62 2.23 13.76
C ARG A 305 7.97 3.59 14.30
N SER A 306 7.26 4.61 13.87
CA SER A 306 7.43 5.98 14.37
C SER A 306 6.11 6.73 14.40
N GLN A 307 5.96 7.58 15.41
CA GLN A 307 4.86 8.54 15.51
C GLN A 307 5.26 9.92 14.92
N ASN A 308 6.52 10.08 14.50
CA ASN A 308 7.06 11.33 14.00
C ASN A 308 7.58 11.24 12.56
N LEU A 309 8.25 10.15 12.20
CA LEU A 309 8.80 9.99 10.85
C LEU A 309 7.85 9.19 9.96
N VAL A 310 7.55 9.73 8.80
CA VAL A 310 6.69 9.12 7.79
C VAL A 310 7.47 8.90 6.51
N PHE A 311 7.50 7.65 6.06
CA PHE A 311 8.11 7.24 4.80
C PHE A 311 7.02 7.08 3.74
N ALA A 312 7.20 7.71 2.60
CA ALA A 312 6.21 7.74 1.52
C ALA A 312 6.85 7.48 0.15
N THR A 313 6.14 6.80 -0.72
CA THR A 313 6.50 6.75 -2.13
C THR A 313 5.83 7.88 -2.89
N TYR A 314 6.54 8.41 -3.91
CA TYR A 314 6.09 9.58 -4.68
C TYR A 314 6.31 9.38 -6.17
N PHE A 315 6.05 8.17 -6.69
CA PHE A 315 6.25 7.75 -8.08
C PHE A 315 7.60 8.19 -8.67
N ASN A 316 7.61 9.10 -9.67
CA ASN A 316 8.85 9.54 -10.32
C ASN A 316 9.73 10.45 -9.44
N ALA A 317 9.20 10.92 -8.31
CA ALA A 317 9.99 11.60 -7.28
C ALA A 317 10.53 10.64 -6.19
N GLY A 318 10.35 9.33 -6.33
CA GLY A 318 11.02 8.32 -5.53
C GLY A 318 10.45 8.10 -4.13
N LEU A 319 11.34 7.72 -3.20
CA LEU A 319 11.09 7.61 -1.77
C LEU A 319 11.29 8.97 -1.11
N ARG A 320 10.40 9.34 -0.17
CA ARG A 320 10.47 10.56 0.64
C ARG A 320 10.31 10.24 2.11
N VAL A 321 10.99 10.99 2.97
CA VAL A 321 10.85 10.89 4.44
C VAL A 321 10.49 12.25 4.98
N TYR A 322 9.41 12.30 5.74
CA TYR A 322 8.91 13.52 6.38
C TYR A 322 9.01 13.42 7.89
N ASP A 323 9.53 14.48 8.53
CA ASP A 323 9.47 14.68 9.97
C ASP A 323 8.20 15.47 10.32
N LEU A 324 7.36 14.88 11.16
CA LEU A 324 6.13 15.45 11.69
C LEU A 324 6.26 15.81 13.19
N ALA A 325 7.47 15.99 13.73
CA ALA A 325 7.66 16.39 15.14
C ALA A 325 6.84 17.66 15.44
N ASP A 326 6.84 18.64 14.52
CA ASP A 326 5.84 19.70 14.47
C ASP A 326 4.80 19.38 13.39
N PRO A 327 3.59 18.90 13.75
CA PRO A 327 2.58 18.50 12.77
C PRO A 327 1.94 19.69 12.04
N ASP A 328 2.17 20.93 12.48
CA ASP A 328 1.72 22.13 11.76
C ASP A 328 2.70 22.54 10.65
N HIS A 329 3.95 22.06 10.74
CA HIS A 329 5.02 22.38 9.81
C HIS A 329 5.85 21.13 9.48
N PRO A 330 5.28 20.14 8.76
CA PRO A 330 6.02 18.97 8.30
C PRO A 330 7.24 19.35 7.46
N VAL A 331 8.35 18.61 7.60
CA VAL A 331 9.60 18.88 6.88
C VAL A 331 10.05 17.61 6.14
N GLU A 332 10.39 17.70 4.86
CA GLU A 332 11.12 16.63 4.18
C GLU A 332 12.57 16.60 4.68
N ILE A 333 13.02 15.43 5.17
CA ILE A 333 14.36 15.27 5.75
C ILE A 333 15.26 14.34 4.95
N ALA A 334 14.69 13.48 4.10
CA ALA A 334 15.45 12.56 3.25
C ALA A 334 14.65 12.16 2.02
N HIS A 335 15.38 11.78 0.98
CA HIS A 335 14.80 11.19 -0.24
C HIS A 335 15.77 10.27 -0.97
N TRP A 336 15.21 9.42 -1.82
CA TRP A 336 15.97 8.60 -2.75
C TRP A 336 15.18 8.36 -4.04
N ILE A 337 15.83 8.59 -5.19
CA ILE A 337 15.28 8.39 -6.53
C ILE A 337 16.29 7.53 -7.29
N PRO A 338 15.92 6.35 -7.81
CA PRO A 338 16.84 5.52 -8.57
C PRO A 338 17.27 6.16 -9.89
N GLU A 339 18.36 5.68 -10.44
CA GLU A 339 18.65 5.88 -11.84
C GLU A 339 17.46 5.43 -12.69
N CYS A 340 17.18 6.17 -13.77
CA CYS A 340 16.06 5.89 -14.65
C CYS A 340 16.09 4.44 -15.18
N PRO A 341 15.05 3.63 -14.97
CA PRO A 341 15.04 2.24 -15.42
C PRO A 341 15.17 2.13 -16.95
N PRO A 342 15.77 1.05 -17.48
CA PRO A 342 15.98 0.87 -18.90
C PRO A 342 14.69 0.99 -19.71
N GLY A 343 14.69 1.86 -20.74
CA GLY A 343 13.56 2.04 -21.64
C GLY A 343 12.40 2.88 -21.09
N GLN A 344 12.52 3.39 -19.86
CA GLN A 344 11.52 4.25 -19.23
C GLN A 344 11.97 5.72 -19.23
N PRO A 345 11.06 6.70 -19.27
CA PRO A 345 11.39 8.12 -19.12
C PRO A 345 11.74 8.49 -17.68
N ALA A 346 11.18 7.80 -16.70
CA ALA A 346 11.40 8.00 -15.26
C ALA A 346 11.16 6.70 -14.48
N CYS A 347 11.60 6.66 -13.22
CA CYS A 347 11.18 5.62 -12.27
C CYS A 347 9.71 5.78 -11.86
N GLN A 348 9.14 4.74 -11.25
CA GLN A 348 7.80 4.76 -10.66
C GLN A 348 7.82 4.01 -9.34
N ILE A 349 8.40 4.63 -8.32
CA ILE A 349 8.49 4.04 -6.98
C ILE A 349 7.09 3.85 -6.42
N ASN A 350 6.72 2.59 -6.19
CA ASN A 350 5.36 2.19 -5.96
C ASN A 350 5.05 1.88 -4.50
N ASP A 351 5.83 1.05 -3.87
CA ASP A 351 5.61 0.60 -2.49
C ASP A 351 6.92 0.54 -1.72
N LEU A 352 6.84 0.42 -0.41
CA LEU A 352 7.99 0.40 0.48
C LEU A 352 7.73 -0.42 1.74
N PHE A 353 8.81 -0.92 2.31
CA PHE A 353 8.83 -1.50 3.65
C PHE A 353 10.09 -1.03 4.37
N VAL A 354 9.96 -0.55 5.60
CA VAL A 354 11.09 -0.18 6.46
C VAL A 354 11.22 -1.22 7.56
N ALA A 355 12.31 -1.97 7.54
CA ALA A 355 12.58 -3.01 8.54
C ALA A 355 13.01 -2.41 9.88
N SER A 356 12.90 -3.19 10.95
CA SER A 356 13.28 -2.76 12.31
C SER A 356 14.77 -2.45 12.49
N ASP A 357 15.62 -2.92 11.58
CA ASP A 357 17.05 -2.59 11.52
C ASP A 357 17.35 -1.37 10.61
N HIS A 358 16.29 -0.66 10.20
CA HIS A 358 16.30 0.51 9.32
C HIS A 358 16.57 0.23 7.85
N THR A 359 16.75 -1.03 7.44
CA THR A 359 16.82 -1.38 6.01
C THR A 359 15.50 -1.01 5.31
N VAL A 360 15.59 -0.36 4.16
CA VAL A 360 14.40 0.05 3.39
C VAL A 360 14.35 -0.70 2.08
N TYR A 361 13.22 -1.35 1.84
CA TYR A 361 12.89 -2.02 0.59
C TYR A 361 11.91 -1.16 -0.19
N VAL A 362 12.20 -0.87 -1.45
CA VAL A 362 11.29 -0.11 -2.32
C VAL A 362 11.13 -0.80 -3.66
N THR A 363 9.94 -0.73 -4.25
CA THR A 363 9.65 -1.31 -5.56
C THR A 363 9.41 -0.23 -6.60
N ASP A 364 9.83 -0.53 -7.83
CA ASP A 364 9.49 0.23 -9.03
C ASP A 364 8.57 -0.61 -9.90
N ARG A 365 7.44 -0.03 -10.35
CA ARG A 365 6.40 -0.73 -11.12
C ARG A 365 6.58 -0.73 -12.63
N VAL A 366 7.65 -0.09 -13.14
CA VAL A 366 7.85 0.12 -14.59
C VAL A 366 9.24 -0.30 -15.09
N ASN A 367 9.74 -1.44 -14.68
CA ASN A 367 11.02 -2.00 -15.11
C ASN A 367 12.24 -1.72 -14.21
N GLY A 368 12.02 -1.20 -13.00
CA GLY A 368 13.07 -1.01 -12.00
C GLY A 368 13.21 -2.19 -11.03
N GLY A 369 12.14 -2.93 -10.79
CA GLY A 369 12.15 -4.09 -9.89
C GLY A 369 12.13 -3.70 -8.41
N VAL A 370 13.12 -4.15 -7.63
CA VAL A 370 13.21 -3.88 -6.19
C VAL A 370 14.62 -3.41 -5.81
N TYR A 371 14.66 -2.41 -4.94
CA TYR A 371 15.88 -1.82 -4.40
C TYR A 371 15.94 -2.00 -2.89
N ILE A 372 17.15 -2.20 -2.36
CA ILE A 372 17.44 -2.30 -0.93
C ILE A 372 18.33 -1.11 -0.58
N LEU A 373 17.87 -0.31 0.38
CA LEU A 373 18.53 0.92 0.80
C LEU A 373 18.92 0.83 2.28
N GLU A 374 19.99 1.50 2.64
CA GLU A 374 20.36 1.80 4.02
C GLU A 374 20.32 3.32 4.25
N PRO A 375 19.82 3.79 5.42
CA PRO A 375 19.90 5.20 5.77
C PRO A 375 21.37 5.59 6.03
N SER A 376 21.69 6.87 5.80
CA SER A 376 22.94 7.45 6.29
C SER A 376 23.01 7.42 7.82
N ASP A 377 24.20 7.55 8.40
CA ASP A 377 24.39 7.59 9.87
C ASP A 377 23.52 8.68 10.53
N GLU A 378 23.37 9.83 9.88
CA GLU A 378 22.53 10.93 10.36
C GLU A 378 21.06 10.55 10.39
N LEU A 379 20.50 10.03 9.27
CA LEU A 379 19.12 9.60 9.19
C LEU A 379 18.85 8.42 10.13
N SER A 380 19.77 7.45 10.24
CA SER A 380 19.64 6.30 11.15
C SER A 380 19.57 6.74 12.61
N THR A 381 20.31 7.80 12.98
CA THR A 381 20.23 8.41 14.32
C THR A 381 18.86 9.05 14.55
N GLN A 382 18.36 9.82 13.58
CA GLN A 382 17.01 10.43 13.65
C GLN A 382 15.92 9.36 13.75
N MET A 383 16.05 8.26 12.97
CA MET A 383 15.11 7.12 13.06
C MET A 383 15.11 6.48 14.44
N THR A 384 16.30 6.30 15.05
CA THR A 384 16.42 5.72 16.40
C THR A 384 15.78 6.62 17.46
N ASP A 385 15.93 7.94 17.35
CA ASP A 385 15.38 8.92 18.30
C ASP A 385 13.87 9.09 18.16
N ALA A 386 13.31 8.72 17.00
CA ALA A 386 11.88 8.88 16.66
C ALA A 386 11.07 7.57 16.72
N ALA A 387 11.71 6.43 17.07
CA ALA A 387 11.09 5.10 17.15
C ALA A 387 10.23 4.89 18.42
#